data_0de8a1b11acaef401b3b572accf0c6b9
#
_entry.id   0de8a1b11acaef401b3b572accf0c6b9
#
_cell.length_a   1.000
_cell.length_b   1.000
_cell.length_c   1.000
_cell.angle_alpha   90.00
_cell.angle_beta   90.00
_cell.angle_gamma   90.00
#
_symmetry.space_group_name_H-M   'P 1'
#
loop_
_entity.id
_entity.type
_entity.pdbx_description
1 polymer ?
#
loop_
_entity_poly.entity_id
_entity_poly.type
_entity_poly.pdbx_seq_one_letter_code
_entity_poly.pdbx_strand_id
1 'polypeptide(L)'
;LDWSNPQFGGIGEKLLAQRDHNTMLYLNYNTGRRISSNGHSLANTLEDLIQRNPKISSLSLIGHSMGGLVARSALFYAKQSLHSWLHLTENLVCIASPHHGAALERFSFNIQNKLGRFPVVRIFGHLFNIRSNGILDLRHGSIRDDDWEYNDARVGFVDDHRKPAPLPSHIQSY
;
A
#
# COMPACT_ATOMS: atom_id res chain seq x y z
N LEU A 1 4.31 3.75 11.50
CA LEU A 1 5.70 3.27 11.33
C LEU A 1 6.47 4.38 10.65
N ASP A 2 7.44 4.94 11.32
CA ASP A 2 8.37 5.89 10.74
C ASP A 2 9.57 5.09 10.20
N TRP A 3 9.64 4.90 8.89
CA TRP A 3 10.69 4.15 8.22
C TRP A 3 12.05 4.85 8.27
N SER A 4 12.06 6.15 8.58
CA SER A 4 13.28 6.94 8.78
C SER A 4 13.85 6.79 10.19
N ASN A 5 13.10 6.19 11.12
CA ASN A 5 13.54 6.05 12.51
C ASN A 5 14.59 4.94 12.65
N PRO A 6 15.81 5.25 13.12
CA PRO A 6 16.88 4.27 13.31
C PRO A 6 16.51 3.12 14.25
N GLN A 7 15.56 3.32 15.18
CA GLN A 7 15.10 2.27 16.09
C GLN A 7 14.36 1.12 15.36
N PHE A 8 13.84 1.34 14.17
CA PHE A 8 13.26 0.29 13.32
C PHE A 8 14.26 -0.31 12.33
N GLY A 9 15.55 -0.12 12.59
CA GLY A 9 16.64 -0.80 11.86
C GLY A 9 17.03 -0.13 10.54
N GLY A 10 16.53 1.09 10.25
CA GLY A 10 16.98 1.85 9.09
C GLY A 10 16.93 1.06 7.78
N ILE A 11 15.81 0.39 7.48
CA ILE A 11 15.68 -0.45 6.27
C ILE A 11 16.05 0.37 5.03
N GLY A 12 15.60 1.62 4.97
CA GLY A 12 15.95 2.53 3.87
C GLY A 12 17.46 2.74 3.75
N GLU A 13 18.13 3.03 4.87
CA GLU A 13 19.58 3.24 4.90
C GLU A 13 20.35 1.98 4.49
N LYS A 14 19.89 0.81 4.92
CA LYS A 14 20.51 -0.47 4.53
C LYS A 14 20.33 -0.78 3.05
N LEU A 15 19.17 -0.44 2.48
CA LEU A 15 18.91 -0.59 1.04
C LEU A 15 19.76 0.40 0.23
N LEU A 16 19.92 1.64 0.71
CA LEU A 16 20.79 2.63 0.08
C LEU A 16 22.26 2.22 0.10
N ALA A 17 22.72 1.64 1.21
CA ALA A 17 24.12 1.21 1.35
C ALA A 17 24.52 0.07 0.40
N GLN A 18 23.57 -0.62 -0.21
CA GLN A 18 23.83 -1.75 -1.11
C GLN A 18 24.00 -1.35 -2.57
N ARG A 19 23.64 -0.15 -2.97
CA ARG A 19 23.73 0.33 -4.36
C ARG A 19 24.08 1.80 -4.39
N ASP A 20 25.18 2.15 -5.05
CA ASP A 20 25.53 3.52 -5.35
C ASP A 20 24.46 4.16 -6.25
N HIS A 21 24.21 5.45 -6.05
CA HIS A 21 23.26 6.26 -6.84
C HIS A 21 21.77 6.02 -6.61
N ASN A 22 21.37 5.27 -5.57
CA ASN A 22 19.96 5.17 -5.19
C ASN A 22 19.53 6.33 -4.27
N THR A 23 18.29 6.77 -4.42
CA THR A 23 17.65 7.75 -3.53
C THR A 23 16.42 7.12 -2.92
N MET A 24 16.27 7.22 -1.60
CA MET A 24 15.08 6.79 -0.88
C MET A 24 14.13 7.97 -0.67
N LEU A 25 12.89 7.79 -1.07
CA LEU A 25 11.82 8.74 -0.81
C LEU A 25 10.78 8.11 0.12
N TYR A 26 10.34 8.89 1.09
CA TYR A 26 9.32 8.45 2.05
C TYR A 26 8.01 9.18 1.78
N LEU A 27 6.94 8.43 1.56
CA LEU A 27 5.62 8.99 1.34
C LEU A 27 4.85 9.09 2.66
N ASN A 28 4.41 10.31 3.00
CA ASN A 28 3.42 10.55 4.03
C ASN A 28 2.06 10.79 3.38
N TYR A 29 1.02 10.06 3.80
CA TYR A 29 -0.32 10.19 3.27
C TYR A 29 -1.38 10.07 4.37
N ASN A 30 -2.59 10.54 4.10
CA ASN A 30 -3.70 10.46 5.03
C ASN A 30 -4.32 9.05 5.02
N THR A 31 -4.02 8.26 6.05
CA THR A 31 -4.53 6.89 6.22
C THR A 31 -6.04 6.82 6.46
N GLY A 32 -6.70 7.93 6.76
CA GLY A 32 -8.15 8.02 6.91
C GLY A 32 -8.91 8.12 5.59
N ARG A 33 -8.24 8.49 4.49
CA ARG A 33 -8.84 8.55 3.15
C ARG A 33 -8.92 7.16 2.53
N ARG A 34 -9.79 7.01 1.52
CA ARG A 34 -9.86 5.80 0.68
C ARG A 34 -8.48 5.41 0.15
N ILE A 35 -8.20 4.12 0.07
CA ILE A 35 -6.97 3.60 -0.54
C ILE A 35 -6.89 4.01 -2.01
N SER A 36 -8.01 3.95 -2.74
CA SER A 36 -8.10 4.41 -4.12
C SER A 36 -7.74 5.90 -4.27
N SER A 37 -8.25 6.78 -3.38
CA SER A 37 -7.91 8.21 -3.40
C SER A 37 -6.42 8.48 -3.13
N ASN A 38 -5.82 7.73 -2.21
CA ASN A 38 -4.38 7.81 -1.96
C ASN A 38 -3.59 7.25 -3.14
N GLY A 39 -4.10 6.20 -3.80
CA GLY A 39 -3.52 5.62 -5.00
C GLY A 39 -3.48 6.62 -6.17
N HIS A 40 -4.59 7.31 -6.45
CA HIS A 40 -4.64 8.39 -7.43
C HIS A 40 -3.61 9.49 -7.12
N SER A 41 -3.59 9.93 -5.86
CA SER A 41 -2.64 10.98 -5.45
C SER A 41 -1.19 10.55 -5.63
N LEU A 42 -0.85 9.31 -5.26
CA LEU A 42 0.50 8.77 -5.45
C LEU A 42 0.85 8.62 -6.93
N ALA A 43 -0.09 8.14 -7.77
CA ALA A 43 0.13 8.00 -9.20
C ALA A 43 0.50 9.33 -9.85
N ASN A 44 -0.25 10.39 -9.54
CA ASN A 44 0.01 11.73 -10.05
C ASN A 44 1.33 12.31 -9.50
N THR A 45 1.60 12.10 -8.21
CA THR A 45 2.85 12.59 -7.58
C THR A 45 4.08 11.95 -8.21
N LEU A 46 4.03 10.65 -8.53
CA LEU A 46 5.13 9.97 -9.21
C LEU A 46 5.29 10.45 -10.65
N GLU A 47 4.20 10.73 -11.36
CA GLU A 47 4.29 11.31 -12.70
C GLU A 47 4.97 12.68 -12.68
N ASP A 48 4.54 13.57 -11.77
CA ASP A 48 5.18 14.87 -11.57
C ASP A 48 6.66 14.75 -11.20
N LEU A 49 6.99 13.77 -10.35
CA LEU A 49 8.37 13.52 -9.95
C LEU A 49 9.26 13.16 -11.15
N ILE A 50 8.80 12.23 -11.99
CA ILE A 50 9.56 11.78 -13.16
C ILE A 50 9.69 12.90 -14.19
N GLN A 51 8.63 13.64 -14.46
CA GLN A 51 8.66 14.76 -15.40
C GLN A 51 9.68 15.84 -14.97
N ARG A 52 9.78 16.11 -13.67
CA ARG A 52 10.75 17.09 -13.13
C ARG A 52 12.17 16.54 -13.01
N ASN A 53 12.32 15.22 -13.03
CA ASN A 53 13.62 14.56 -12.82
C ASN A 53 13.88 13.49 -13.90
N PRO A 54 14.14 13.89 -15.13
CA PRO A 54 14.28 12.95 -16.27
C PRO A 54 15.51 12.03 -16.18
N LYS A 55 16.36 12.21 -15.18
CA LYS A 55 17.51 11.34 -14.91
C LYS A 55 17.13 10.08 -14.13
N ILE A 56 15.92 10.01 -13.57
CA ILE A 56 15.44 8.80 -12.89
C ILE A 56 15.22 7.71 -13.94
N SER A 57 15.95 6.62 -13.82
CA SER A 57 15.95 5.52 -14.78
C SER A 57 15.14 4.31 -14.30
N SER A 58 14.96 4.17 -12.99
CA SER A 58 14.15 3.07 -12.43
C SER A 58 13.47 3.47 -11.11
N LEU A 59 12.38 2.78 -10.80
CA LEU A 59 11.62 2.91 -9.56
C LEU A 59 11.40 1.55 -8.92
N SER A 60 11.45 1.52 -7.59
CA SER A 60 10.96 0.39 -6.79
C SER A 60 10.02 0.92 -5.71
N LEU A 61 8.83 0.34 -5.62
CA LEU A 61 7.83 0.71 -4.64
C LEU A 61 7.88 -0.29 -3.48
N ILE A 62 8.01 0.21 -2.26
CA ILE A 62 8.00 -0.62 -1.05
C ILE A 62 6.87 -0.14 -0.16
N GLY A 63 5.92 -1.02 0.11
CA GLY A 63 4.76 -0.71 0.94
C GLY A 63 4.58 -1.68 2.10
N HIS A 64 4.40 -1.16 3.31
CA HIS A 64 4.05 -1.96 4.47
C HIS A 64 2.57 -1.83 4.79
N SER A 65 1.89 -2.95 5.03
CA SER A 65 0.47 -2.97 5.41
C SER A 65 -0.39 -2.23 4.37
N MET A 66 -1.14 -1.19 4.80
CA MET A 66 -1.92 -0.32 3.90
C MET A 66 -1.09 0.27 2.76
N GLY A 67 0.20 0.57 3.00
CA GLY A 67 1.09 1.15 1.99
C GLY A 67 1.25 0.28 0.75
N GLY A 68 1.24 -1.05 0.89
CA GLY A 68 1.28 -1.96 -0.27
C GLY A 68 -0.02 -1.91 -1.09
N LEU A 69 -1.16 -1.73 -0.43
CA LEU A 69 -2.44 -1.54 -1.14
C LEU A 69 -2.48 -0.19 -1.86
N VAL A 70 -1.98 0.89 -1.23
CA VAL A 70 -1.85 2.21 -1.87
C VAL A 70 -0.92 2.14 -3.08
N ALA A 71 0.22 1.45 -2.98
CA ALA A 71 1.14 1.27 -4.10
C ALA A 71 0.49 0.49 -5.26
N ARG A 72 -0.24 -0.60 -4.97
CA ARG A 72 -1.00 -1.33 -5.99
C ARG A 72 -2.09 -0.49 -6.64
N SER A 73 -2.80 0.28 -5.85
CA SER A 73 -3.80 1.24 -6.33
C SER A 73 -3.17 2.26 -7.27
N ALA A 74 -2.02 2.83 -6.90
CA ALA A 74 -1.29 3.77 -7.73
C ALA A 74 -0.86 3.16 -9.09
N LEU A 75 -0.36 1.93 -9.08
CA LEU A 75 0.00 1.22 -10.32
C LEU A 75 -1.22 0.98 -11.22
N PHE A 76 -2.37 0.65 -10.63
CA PHE A 76 -3.62 0.49 -11.37
C PHE A 76 -4.05 1.79 -12.06
N TYR A 77 -4.06 2.92 -11.34
CA TYR A 77 -4.45 4.23 -11.90
C TYR A 77 -3.40 4.79 -12.86
N ALA A 78 -2.12 4.53 -12.61
CA ALA A 78 -1.06 4.88 -13.54
C ALA A 78 -1.23 4.20 -14.90
N LYS A 79 -1.64 2.93 -14.91
CA LYS A 79 -1.96 2.20 -16.14
C LYS A 79 -3.15 2.81 -16.88
N GLN A 80 -4.22 3.19 -16.16
CA GLN A 80 -5.39 3.82 -16.75
C GLN A 80 -5.08 5.20 -17.34
N SER A 81 -4.23 5.97 -16.68
CA SER A 81 -3.85 7.34 -17.08
C SER A 81 -2.62 7.38 -17.99
N LEU A 82 -2.07 6.22 -18.37
CA LEU A 82 -0.88 6.11 -19.23
C LEU A 82 0.33 6.89 -18.67
N HIS A 83 0.51 6.87 -17.36
CA HIS A 83 1.63 7.57 -16.71
C HIS A 83 2.98 6.97 -17.13
N SER A 84 3.95 7.85 -17.35
CA SER A 84 5.27 7.47 -17.86
C SER A 84 6.12 6.70 -16.84
N TRP A 85 5.95 7.01 -15.54
CA TRP A 85 6.69 6.33 -14.46
C TRP A 85 6.39 4.84 -14.37
N LEU A 86 5.25 4.38 -14.90
CA LEU A 86 4.88 2.96 -14.86
C LEU A 86 5.92 2.08 -15.55
N HIS A 87 6.48 2.56 -16.67
CA HIS A 87 7.52 1.84 -17.43
C HIS A 87 8.88 1.80 -16.71
N LEU A 88 9.12 2.74 -15.81
CA LEU A 88 10.32 2.79 -14.98
C LEU A 88 10.21 1.94 -13.71
N THR A 89 9.01 1.45 -13.39
CA THR A 89 8.80 0.65 -12.19
C THR A 89 9.22 -0.79 -12.42
N GLU A 90 10.25 -1.22 -11.70
CA GLU A 90 10.78 -2.58 -11.78
C GLU A 90 10.19 -3.50 -10.70
N ASN A 91 10.03 -2.98 -9.48
CA ASN A 91 9.68 -3.79 -8.34
C ASN A 91 8.53 -3.19 -7.51
N LEU A 92 7.67 -4.06 -7.03
CA LEU A 92 6.70 -3.79 -5.97
C LEU A 92 6.93 -4.76 -4.81
N VAL A 93 7.37 -4.25 -3.68
CA VAL A 93 7.57 -5.03 -2.45
C VAL A 93 6.45 -4.73 -1.47
N CYS A 94 5.65 -5.75 -1.13
CA CYS A 94 4.53 -5.65 -0.22
C CYS A 94 4.82 -6.40 1.08
N ILE A 95 5.04 -5.67 2.16
CA ILE A 95 5.35 -6.25 3.47
C ILE A 95 4.07 -6.27 4.30
N ALA A 96 3.60 -7.48 4.64
CA ALA A 96 2.38 -7.68 5.44
C ALA A 96 1.15 -6.90 4.94
N SER A 97 0.99 -6.76 3.62
CA SER A 97 -0.13 -6.06 3.00
C SER A 97 -1.31 -7.01 2.79
N PRO A 98 -2.52 -6.70 3.31
CA PRO A 98 -3.67 -7.62 3.28
C PRO A 98 -4.40 -7.55 1.94
N HIS A 99 -3.84 -8.10 0.89
CA HIS A 99 -4.43 -8.06 -0.47
C HIS A 99 -5.77 -8.79 -0.59
N HIS A 100 -6.06 -9.71 0.31
CA HIS A 100 -7.29 -10.51 0.30
C HIS A 100 -8.29 -10.10 1.40
N GLY A 101 -8.15 -8.94 2.01
CA GLY A 101 -9.05 -8.37 3.01
C GLY A 101 -9.44 -9.33 4.16
N ALA A 102 -10.23 -10.36 3.86
CA ALA A 102 -10.77 -11.33 4.82
C ALA A 102 -9.73 -12.01 5.74
N ALA A 103 -8.46 -12.05 5.35
CA ALA A 103 -7.38 -12.53 6.21
C ALA A 103 -7.20 -11.65 7.47
N LEU A 104 -7.63 -10.39 7.41
CA LEU A 104 -7.40 -9.43 8.46
C LEU A 104 -8.26 -9.70 9.70
N GLU A 105 -9.52 -10.14 9.55
CA GLU A 105 -10.36 -10.54 10.69
C GLU A 105 -9.87 -11.83 11.34
N ARG A 106 -9.48 -12.81 10.53
CA ARG A 106 -8.86 -14.05 11.05
C ARG A 106 -7.51 -13.77 11.70
N PHE A 107 -6.78 -12.81 11.16
CA PHE A 107 -5.48 -12.39 11.67
C PHE A 107 -5.63 -11.65 13.00
N SER A 108 -6.58 -10.74 13.13
CA SER A 108 -6.82 -10.00 14.39
C SER A 108 -7.32 -10.90 15.52
N PHE A 109 -8.21 -11.85 15.24
CA PHE A 109 -8.75 -12.77 16.25
C PHE A 109 -7.71 -13.76 16.77
N ASN A 110 -6.88 -14.31 15.89
CA ASN A 110 -5.82 -15.25 16.27
C ASN A 110 -4.60 -14.56 16.91
N ILE A 111 -4.34 -13.30 16.56
CA ILE A 111 -3.21 -12.52 17.11
C ILE A 111 -3.54 -11.99 18.51
N GLN A 112 -4.76 -11.53 18.77
CA GLN A 112 -5.15 -11.11 20.12
C GLN A 112 -4.96 -12.23 21.14
N ASN A 113 -5.21 -13.47 20.75
CA ASN A 113 -5.10 -14.63 21.63
C ASN A 113 -3.69 -15.22 21.79
N LYS A 114 -2.79 -15.04 20.80
CA LYS A 114 -1.45 -15.66 20.83
C LYS A 114 -0.29 -14.68 20.95
N LEU A 115 -0.44 -13.43 20.58
CA LEU A 115 0.65 -12.48 20.40
C LEU A 115 0.46 -11.14 21.13
N GLY A 116 -0.35 -11.09 22.19
CA GLY A 116 -0.62 -9.87 22.98
C GLY A 116 0.62 -9.11 23.53
N ARG A 117 1.82 -9.59 23.24
CA ARG A 117 3.10 -9.00 23.65
C ARG A 117 3.82 -8.21 22.55
N PHE A 118 3.35 -8.21 21.29
CA PHE A 118 4.03 -7.48 20.23
C PHE A 118 3.44 -6.10 20.01
N PRO A 119 4.26 -5.01 20.05
CA PRO A 119 3.79 -3.63 19.91
C PRO A 119 3.05 -3.35 18.59
N VAL A 120 3.38 -4.07 17.52
CA VAL A 120 2.75 -3.97 16.19
C VAL A 120 1.25 -4.31 16.25
N VAL A 121 0.87 -5.33 17.03
CA VAL A 121 -0.53 -5.75 17.19
C VAL A 121 -1.37 -4.68 17.90
N ARG A 122 -0.79 -3.97 18.88
CA ARG A 122 -1.45 -2.86 19.58
C ARG A 122 -1.75 -1.69 18.66
N ILE A 123 -0.84 -1.36 17.74
CA ILE A 123 -1.04 -0.28 16.76
C ILE A 123 -2.20 -0.64 15.82
N PHE A 124 -2.28 -1.86 15.34
CA PHE A 124 -3.40 -2.32 14.50
C PHE A 124 -4.71 -2.38 15.27
N GLY A 125 -4.73 -2.85 16.53
CA GLY A 125 -5.93 -2.89 17.37
C GLY A 125 -6.58 -1.52 17.57
N HIS A 126 -5.78 -0.47 17.76
CA HIS A 126 -6.29 0.90 17.84
C HIS A 126 -6.79 1.43 16.49
N LEU A 127 -6.13 1.09 15.38
CA LEU A 127 -6.57 1.46 14.02
C LEU A 127 -7.93 0.83 13.67
N PHE A 128 -8.22 -0.40 14.12
CA PHE A 128 -9.50 -1.08 13.84
C PHE A 128 -10.71 -0.46 14.52
N ASN A 129 -10.52 0.27 15.61
CA ASN A 129 -11.59 1.02 16.27
C ASN A 129 -11.93 2.34 15.58
N ILE A 130 -11.11 2.78 14.63
CA ILE A 130 -11.31 4.00 13.85
C ILE A 130 -12.17 3.65 12.63
N ARG A 131 -13.38 4.17 12.57
CA ARG A 131 -14.30 4.04 11.42
C ARG A 131 -13.92 5.00 10.28
N SER A 132 -12.68 4.93 9.80
CA SER A 132 -12.28 5.71 8.62
C SER A 132 -12.44 4.89 7.33
N ASN A 133 -12.64 5.59 6.21
CA ASN A 133 -12.76 4.94 4.91
C ASN A 133 -11.53 4.11 4.53
N GLY A 134 -10.32 4.59 4.86
CA GLY A 134 -9.09 3.85 4.60
C GLY A 134 -9.00 2.55 5.39
N ILE A 135 -9.52 2.52 6.62
CA ILE A 135 -9.56 1.30 7.44
C ILE A 135 -10.61 0.31 6.89
N LEU A 136 -11.74 0.80 6.39
CA LEU A 136 -12.72 -0.05 5.72
C LEU A 136 -12.12 -0.68 4.46
N ASP A 137 -11.45 0.10 3.63
CA ASP A 137 -10.78 -0.39 2.42
C ASP A 137 -9.68 -1.42 2.78
N LEU A 138 -8.93 -1.19 3.87
CA LEU A 138 -7.93 -2.12 4.36
C LEU A 138 -8.55 -3.47 4.78
N ARG A 139 -9.72 -3.44 5.43
CA ARG A 139 -10.46 -4.66 5.81
C ARG A 139 -10.86 -5.49 4.60
N HIS A 140 -11.31 -4.82 3.56
CA HIS A 140 -11.80 -5.47 2.35
C HIS A 140 -10.71 -5.70 1.29
N GLY A 141 -9.53 -5.09 1.46
CA GLY A 141 -8.48 -5.11 0.44
C GLY A 141 -8.87 -4.30 -0.80
N SER A 142 -9.77 -3.33 -0.65
CA SER A 142 -10.26 -2.49 -1.75
C SER A 142 -9.15 -1.54 -2.19
N ILE A 143 -8.84 -1.52 -3.49
CA ILE A 143 -7.79 -0.67 -4.06
C ILE A 143 -8.28 0.23 -5.19
N ARG A 144 -9.53 0.05 -5.63
CA ARG A 144 -10.17 0.76 -6.72
C ARG A 144 -11.43 1.48 -6.22
N ASP A 145 -11.86 2.51 -6.95
CA ASP A 145 -13.12 3.20 -6.65
C ASP A 145 -14.31 2.26 -6.75
N ASP A 146 -14.36 1.41 -7.77
CA ASP A 146 -15.42 0.41 -7.95
C ASP A 146 -15.50 -0.61 -6.80
N ASP A 147 -14.41 -0.89 -6.09
CA ASP A 147 -14.37 -1.93 -5.06
C ASP A 147 -15.19 -1.56 -3.82
N TRP A 148 -15.31 -0.27 -3.50
CA TRP A 148 -16.03 0.18 -2.32
C TRP A 148 -17.46 0.67 -2.62
N GLU A 149 -17.81 0.95 -3.86
CA GLU A 149 -19.18 1.34 -4.25
C GLU A 149 -20.19 0.24 -3.92
N TYR A 150 -19.80 -1.03 -3.97
CA TYR A 150 -20.62 -2.18 -3.63
C TYR A 150 -20.50 -2.63 -2.16
N ASN A 151 -19.52 -2.13 -1.43
CA ASN A 151 -19.30 -2.47 -0.02
C ASN A 151 -20.06 -1.51 0.89
N ASP A 152 -21.39 -1.63 0.96
CA ASP A 152 -22.13 -1.00 2.05
C ASP A 152 -21.64 -1.62 3.37
N ALA A 153 -21.18 -0.77 4.29
CA ALA A 153 -20.62 -1.16 5.59
C ALA A 153 -21.58 -1.97 6.49
N ARG A 154 -22.82 -2.22 6.02
CA ARG A 154 -23.87 -2.95 6.70
C ARG A 154 -24.03 -4.39 6.23
N VAL A 155 -23.43 -4.75 5.11
CA VAL A 155 -23.53 -6.12 4.57
C VAL A 155 -22.27 -6.87 5.02
N GLY A 156 -22.47 -7.85 5.89
CA GLY A 156 -21.40 -8.78 6.26
C GLY A 156 -20.86 -9.50 5.02
N PHE A 157 -19.65 -10.04 5.13
CA PHE A 157 -18.91 -10.76 4.08
C PHE A 157 -19.76 -11.77 3.32
N VAL A 158 -20.47 -11.36 2.27
CA VAL A 158 -21.30 -12.30 1.53
C VAL A 158 -20.65 -12.66 0.20
N ASP A 159 -20.06 -11.70 -0.53
CA ASP A 159 -19.38 -12.01 -1.80
C ASP A 159 -18.21 -11.06 -2.09
N ASP A 160 -17.13 -11.59 -2.65
CA ASP A 160 -15.98 -10.78 -3.10
C ASP A 160 -16.27 -10.22 -4.50
N HIS A 161 -16.79 -9.00 -4.54
CA HIS A 161 -17.11 -8.30 -5.79
C HIS A 161 -15.93 -7.50 -6.36
N ARG A 162 -14.74 -7.60 -5.76
CA ARG A 162 -13.56 -6.88 -6.24
C ARG A 162 -13.16 -7.34 -7.62
N LYS A 163 -12.92 -6.38 -8.49
CA LYS A 163 -12.43 -6.67 -9.84
C LYS A 163 -10.92 -6.86 -9.81
N PRO A 164 -10.38 -7.81 -10.59
CA PRO A 164 -8.94 -7.99 -10.69
C PRO A 164 -8.22 -6.70 -11.10
N ALA A 165 -7.12 -6.40 -10.42
CA ALA A 165 -6.20 -5.32 -10.78
C ALA A 165 -4.80 -5.94 -11.00
N PRO A 166 -4.59 -6.58 -12.18
CA PRO A 166 -3.33 -7.24 -12.47
C PRO A 166 -2.21 -6.23 -12.61
N LEU A 167 -1.06 -6.57 -12.06
CA LEU A 167 0.16 -5.80 -12.24
C LEU A 167 0.64 -5.90 -13.70
N PRO A 168 1.30 -4.87 -14.25
CA PRO A 168 2.02 -4.99 -15.50
C PRO A 168 3.05 -6.12 -15.44
N SER A 169 3.17 -6.87 -16.54
CA SER A 169 3.97 -8.11 -16.57
C SER A 169 5.47 -7.90 -16.34
N HIS A 170 5.97 -6.69 -16.56
CA HIS A 170 7.38 -6.35 -16.34
C HIS A 170 7.70 -6.03 -14.87
N ILE A 171 6.69 -5.81 -14.01
CA ILE A 171 6.90 -5.47 -12.60
C ILE A 171 7.00 -6.77 -11.80
N GLN A 172 8.13 -6.94 -11.12
CA GLN A 172 8.31 -8.04 -10.17
C GLN A 172 7.62 -7.69 -8.84
N SER A 173 6.86 -8.64 -8.29
CA SER A 173 6.17 -8.44 -7.01
C SER A 173 6.65 -9.43 -5.94
N TYR A 174 6.89 -8.92 -4.73
CA TYR A 174 7.40 -9.66 -3.59
C TYR A 174 6.55 -9.44 -2.36
#